data_e7448b586401813fb7901ef8a766a9f4
#
_entry.id   e7448b586401813fb7901ef8a766a9f4
#
_cell.length_a   1.000
_cell.length_b   1.000
_cell.length_c   1.000
_cell.angle_alpha   90.00
_cell.angle_beta   90.00
_cell.angle_gamma   90.00
#
_symmetry.space_group_name_H-M   'P 1'
#
loop_
_entity.id
_entity.type
_entity.pdbx_description
1 polymer ?
#
loop_
_entity_poly.entity_id
_entity_poly.type
_entity_poly.pdbx_seq_one_letter_code
_entity_poly.pdbx_strand_id
1 'polypeptide(L)'
;MKECFPKENVEKVVYKMWKITGHETAKAYLKRLDPKKPLPRQIAESIAWSSISMGEDAKLVEGKDQNEAFVRHSACPWHDWHKRLGLLAEDQPGCDMWFETIVRDVNKALGTKVRIETTESLPAGGSTCTRRIWVE
;
A
#
# COMPACT_ATOMS: atom_id res chain seq x y z
N MET A 1 -13.10 2.45 19.06
CA MET A 1 -11.95 2.00 19.89
C MET A 1 -11.31 3.12 20.72
N LYS A 2 -11.09 4.31 20.15
CA LYS A 2 -10.46 5.43 20.89
C LYS A 2 -11.24 5.91 22.11
N GLU A 3 -12.55 5.75 22.13
CA GLU A 3 -13.42 6.10 23.25
C GLU A 3 -13.27 5.16 24.45
N CYS A 4 -12.82 3.93 24.23
CA CYS A 4 -12.73 2.88 25.25
C CYS A 4 -11.30 2.57 25.71
N PHE A 5 -10.28 3.07 25.02
CA PHE A 5 -8.87 2.73 25.27
C PHE A 5 -7.98 3.97 25.24
N PRO A 6 -6.87 3.98 26.02
CA PRO A 6 -5.86 5.03 25.90
C PRO A 6 -5.35 5.15 24.46
N LYS A 7 -5.18 6.39 23.97
CA LYS A 7 -4.78 6.70 22.59
C LYS A 7 -3.54 5.92 22.14
N GLU A 8 -2.52 5.87 22.97
CA GLU A 8 -1.26 5.15 22.66
C GLU A 8 -1.44 3.65 22.41
N ASN A 9 -2.34 3.01 23.17
CA ASN A 9 -2.63 1.58 22.99
C ASN A 9 -3.42 1.32 21.71
N VAL A 10 -4.32 2.23 21.34
CA VAL A 10 -5.10 2.14 20.11
C VAL A 10 -4.19 2.25 18.89
N GLU A 11 -3.28 3.22 18.86
CA GLU A 11 -2.32 3.38 17.76
C GLU A 11 -1.44 2.13 17.58
N LYS A 12 -0.92 1.57 18.67
CA LYS A 12 -0.15 0.32 18.63
C LYS A 12 -0.95 -0.85 18.05
N VAL A 13 -2.21 -0.99 18.43
CA VAL A 13 -3.09 -2.05 17.92
C VAL A 13 -3.34 -1.85 16.42
N VAL A 14 -3.65 -0.62 16.00
CA VAL A 14 -3.92 -0.29 14.59
C VAL A 14 -2.67 -0.56 13.73
N TYR A 15 -1.50 -0.11 14.16
CA TYR A 15 -0.26 -0.36 13.41
C TYR A 15 0.11 -1.84 13.36
N LYS A 16 -0.13 -2.58 14.43
CA LYS A 16 0.05 -4.03 14.43
C LYS A 16 -0.90 -4.71 13.44
N MET A 17 -2.14 -4.26 13.37
CA MET A 17 -3.12 -4.73 12.39
C MET A 17 -2.62 -4.49 10.95
N TRP A 18 -2.12 -3.29 10.63
CA TRP A 18 -1.58 -2.98 9.31
C TRP A 18 -0.40 -3.87 8.93
N LYS A 19 0.49 -4.18 9.87
CA LYS A 19 1.59 -5.12 9.64
C LYS A 19 1.09 -6.53 9.37
N ILE A 20 0.16 -7.03 10.18
CA ILE A 20 -0.39 -8.37 10.02
C ILE A 20 -1.09 -8.50 8.67
N THR A 21 -1.93 -7.55 8.30
CA THR A 21 -2.62 -7.53 7.01
C THR A 21 -1.63 -7.39 5.85
N GLY A 22 -0.55 -6.63 6.02
CA GLY A 22 0.53 -6.53 5.04
C GLY A 22 1.23 -7.87 4.80
N HIS A 23 1.54 -8.62 5.85
CA HIS A 23 2.13 -9.95 5.74
C HIS A 23 1.19 -10.93 5.01
N GLU A 24 -0.09 -10.94 5.35
CA GLU A 24 -1.07 -11.82 4.69
C GLU A 24 -1.29 -11.44 3.22
N THR A 25 -1.31 -10.14 2.92
CA THR A 25 -1.41 -9.65 1.54
C THR A 25 -0.18 -10.05 0.72
N ALA A 26 1.02 -9.94 1.29
CA ALA A 26 2.25 -10.38 0.62
C ALA A 26 2.20 -11.86 0.23
N LYS A 27 1.68 -12.72 1.09
CA LYS A 27 1.49 -14.15 0.78
C LYS A 27 0.55 -14.34 -0.42
N ALA A 28 -0.52 -13.58 -0.49
CA ALA A 28 -1.45 -13.63 -1.63
C ALA A 28 -0.79 -13.14 -2.91
N TYR A 29 -0.02 -12.06 -2.86
CA TYR A 29 0.69 -11.53 -4.03
C TYR A 29 1.77 -12.49 -4.54
N LEU A 30 2.53 -13.14 -3.65
CA LEU A 30 3.55 -14.11 -4.04
C LEU A 30 3.02 -15.25 -4.91
N LYS A 31 1.75 -15.61 -4.75
CA LYS A 31 1.10 -16.61 -5.61
C LYS A 31 0.83 -16.11 -7.04
N ARG A 32 0.88 -14.81 -7.26
CA ARG A 32 0.60 -14.14 -8.55
C ARG A 32 1.87 -13.69 -9.26
N LEU A 33 2.97 -13.53 -8.53
CA LEU A 33 4.20 -12.97 -9.07
C LEU A 33 5.04 -14.05 -9.78
N ASP A 34 5.53 -13.71 -10.97
CA ASP A 34 6.52 -14.48 -11.70
C ASP A 34 7.91 -13.85 -11.49
N PRO A 35 8.79 -14.48 -10.72
CA PRO A 35 10.11 -13.92 -10.43
C PRO A 35 11.03 -13.80 -11.65
N LYS A 36 10.68 -14.43 -12.77
CA LYS A 36 11.41 -14.35 -14.04
C LYS A 36 11.07 -13.10 -14.86
N LYS A 37 10.04 -12.35 -14.45
CA LYS A 37 9.58 -11.14 -15.12
C LYS A 37 9.82 -9.92 -14.23
N PRO A 38 9.85 -8.70 -14.81
CA PRO A 38 9.99 -7.47 -14.02
C PRO A 38 8.91 -7.36 -12.94
N LEU A 39 9.32 -7.19 -11.68
CA LEU A 39 8.43 -7.18 -10.53
C LEU A 39 7.66 -5.87 -10.32
N PRO A 40 8.21 -4.66 -10.60
CA PRO A 40 7.49 -3.41 -10.30
C PRO A 40 6.09 -3.37 -10.90
N ARG A 41 5.95 -3.72 -12.17
CA ARG A 41 4.65 -3.79 -12.84
C ARG A 41 3.73 -4.80 -12.20
N GLN A 42 4.21 -6.01 -11.93
CA GLN A 42 3.40 -7.09 -11.33
C GLN A 42 2.91 -6.73 -9.93
N ILE A 43 3.75 -6.07 -9.12
CA ILE A 43 3.37 -5.59 -7.79
C ILE A 43 2.30 -4.49 -7.92
N ALA A 44 2.48 -3.51 -8.82
CA ALA A 44 1.50 -2.47 -9.07
C ALA A 44 0.14 -3.05 -9.53
N GLU A 45 0.15 -4.03 -10.43
CA GLU A 45 -1.05 -4.74 -10.87
C GLU A 45 -1.73 -5.51 -9.71
N SER A 46 -0.95 -6.14 -8.85
CA SER A 46 -1.47 -6.86 -7.68
C SER A 46 -2.11 -5.92 -6.66
N ILE A 47 -1.50 -4.76 -6.42
CA ILE A 47 -2.06 -3.72 -5.56
C ILE A 47 -3.38 -3.20 -6.16
N ALA A 48 -3.39 -2.83 -7.44
CA ALA A 48 -4.60 -2.36 -8.11
C ALA A 48 -5.72 -3.40 -8.06
N TRP A 49 -5.42 -4.65 -8.32
CA TRP A 49 -6.38 -5.75 -8.23
C TRP A 49 -7.00 -5.89 -6.84
N SER A 50 -6.18 -5.90 -5.78
CA SER A 50 -6.68 -6.02 -4.42
C SER A 50 -7.45 -4.78 -3.97
N SER A 51 -7.00 -3.59 -4.36
CA SER A 51 -7.66 -2.33 -4.06
C SER A 51 -9.04 -2.24 -4.69
N ILE A 52 -9.17 -2.59 -5.96
CA ILE A 52 -10.47 -2.65 -6.66
C ILE A 52 -11.42 -3.62 -5.95
N SER A 53 -10.91 -4.76 -5.48
CA SER A 53 -11.69 -5.74 -4.72
C SER A 53 -12.21 -5.19 -3.39
N MET A 54 -11.57 -4.18 -2.84
CA MET A 54 -11.98 -3.49 -1.60
C MET A 54 -12.82 -2.23 -1.85
N GLY A 55 -13.21 -1.96 -3.09
CA GLY A 55 -14.02 -0.81 -3.46
C GLY A 55 -13.23 0.48 -3.69
N GLU A 56 -11.92 0.39 -3.83
CA GLU A 56 -11.08 1.52 -4.21
C GLU A 56 -11.03 1.68 -5.74
N ASP A 57 -10.82 2.90 -6.21
CA ASP A 57 -10.52 3.17 -7.60
C ASP A 57 -9.01 3.26 -7.80
N ALA A 58 -8.42 2.20 -8.31
CA ALA A 58 -6.98 2.06 -8.47
C ALA A 58 -6.62 1.57 -9.87
N LYS A 59 -5.47 2.03 -10.37
CA LYS A 59 -4.93 1.60 -11.66
C LYS A 59 -3.41 1.58 -11.68
N LEU A 60 -2.88 0.68 -12.52
CA LEU A 60 -1.49 0.68 -12.91
C LEU A 60 -1.20 1.91 -13.80
N VAL A 61 -0.09 2.56 -13.57
CA VAL A 61 0.48 3.57 -14.46
C VAL A 61 1.92 3.13 -14.82
N GLU A 62 2.23 3.11 -16.09
CA GLU A 62 3.56 2.71 -16.57
C GLU A 62 4.63 3.70 -16.10
N GLY A 63 5.80 3.18 -15.74
CA GLY A 63 6.98 3.98 -15.43
C GLY A 63 7.81 4.27 -16.69
N LYS A 64 9.02 4.77 -16.46
CA LYS A 64 9.97 5.09 -17.55
C LYS A 64 10.47 3.86 -18.32
N ASP A 65 10.51 2.70 -17.66
CA ASP A 65 10.93 1.42 -18.21
C ASP A 65 10.32 0.25 -17.41
N GLN A 66 10.71 -0.97 -17.73
CA GLN A 66 10.22 -2.20 -17.07
C GLN A 66 10.57 -2.32 -15.58
N ASN A 67 11.54 -1.53 -15.10
CA ASN A 67 12.00 -1.53 -13.71
C ASN A 67 11.28 -0.48 -12.85
N GLU A 68 10.26 0.17 -13.40
CA GLU A 68 9.47 1.17 -12.70
C GLU A 68 8.00 1.07 -13.10
N ALA A 69 7.12 1.15 -12.12
CA ALA A 69 5.68 1.27 -12.31
C ALA A 69 5.07 2.09 -11.18
N PHE A 70 3.88 2.59 -11.41
CA PHE A 70 3.11 3.32 -10.41
C PHE A 70 1.76 2.64 -10.22
N VAL A 71 1.24 2.72 -9.00
CA VAL A 71 -0.17 2.46 -8.72
C VAL A 71 -0.82 3.75 -8.22
N ARG A 72 -1.92 4.13 -8.85
CA ARG A 72 -2.65 5.36 -8.54
C ARG A 72 -4.05 5.04 -8.05
N HIS A 73 -4.37 5.56 -6.86
CA HIS A 73 -5.70 5.50 -6.27
C HIS A 73 -6.36 6.86 -6.42
N SER A 74 -7.42 6.96 -7.17
CA SER A 74 -8.21 8.19 -7.38
C SER A 74 -9.38 8.32 -6.39
N ALA A 75 -9.83 7.20 -5.82
CA ALA A 75 -10.81 7.17 -4.73
C ALA A 75 -10.43 6.11 -3.71
N CYS A 76 -10.54 6.44 -2.44
CA CYS A 76 -10.15 5.58 -1.34
C CYS A 76 -11.16 5.70 -0.19
N PRO A 77 -11.98 4.65 0.06
CA PRO A 77 -12.93 4.65 1.19
C PRO A 77 -12.25 4.85 2.55
N TRP A 78 -11.03 4.37 2.73
CA TRP A 78 -10.25 4.57 3.96
C TRP A 78 -9.98 6.04 4.22
N HIS A 79 -9.56 6.79 3.21
CA HIS A 79 -9.37 8.23 3.30
C HIS A 79 -10.67 8.94 3.67
N ASP A 80 -11.78 8.59 3.03
CA ASP A 80 -13.08 9.21 3.29
C ASP A 80 -13.54 8.97 4.73
N TRP A 81 -13.40 7.75 5.24
CA TRP A 81 -13.73 7.42 6.62
C TRP A 81 -12.78 8.09 7.62
N HIS A 82 -11.48 8.09 7.37
CA HIS A 82 -10.53 8.80 8.23
C HIS A 82 -10.83 10.30 8.30
N LYS A 83 -11.20 10.90 7.19
CA LYS A 83 -11.61 12.32 7.16
C LYS A 83 -12.85 12.55 8.01
N ARG A 84 -13.88 11.72 7.86
CA ARG A 84 -15.13 11.82 8.64
C ARG A 84 -14.91 11.64 10.14
N LEU A 85 -13.99 10.80 10.52
CA LEU A 85 -13.70 10.47 11.92
C LEU A 85 -12.59 11.34 12.54
N GLY A 86 -12.04 12.30 11.80
CA GLY A 86 -10.94 13.14 12.29
C GLY A 86 -9.61 12.38 12.44
N LEU A 87 -9.37 11.36 11.64
CA LEU A 87 -8.21 10.46 11.75
C LEU A 87 -7.22 10.59 10.59
N LEU A 88 -7.22 11.71 9.87
CA LEU A 88 -6.35 11.90 8.69
C LEU A 88 -4.86 11.74 8.99
N ALA A 89 -4.42 12.10 10.19
CA ALA A 89 -3.02 11.95 10.58
C ALA A 89 -2.56 10.49 10.64
N GLU A 90 -3.48 9.53 10.74
CA GLU A 90 -3.20 8.10 10.82
C GLU A 90 -3.33 7.40 9.46
N ASP A 91 -3.90 8.06 8.45
CA ASP A 91 -4.21 7.47 7.15
C ASP A 91 -2.93 7.07 6.41
N GLN A 92 -2.09 8.02 6.06
CA GLN A 92 -0.88 7.74 5.28
C GLN A 92 0.12 6.85 6.03
N PRO A 93 0.45 7.06 7.32
CA PRO A 93 1.35 6.16 8.04
C PRO A 93 0.88 4.70 8.05
N GLY A 94 -0.41 4.46 8.20
CA GLY A 94 -0.99 3.11 8.15
C GLY A 94 -0.85 2.48 6.77
N CYS A 95 -1.21 3.20 5.73
CA CYS A 95 -1.07 2.75 4.35
C CYS A 95 0.40 2.48 3.99
N ASP A 96 1.30 3.39 4.32
CA ASP A 96 2.73 3.23 4.03
C ASP A 96 3.29 1.99 4.73
N MET A 97 2.92 1.76 5.98
CA MET A 97 3.33 0.57 6.73
C MET A 97 2.85 -0.73 6.07
N TRP A 98 1.63 -0.74 5.55
CA TRP A 98 1.07 -1.88 4.82
C TRP A 98 1.85 -2.15 3.53
N PHE A 99 2.07 -1.14 2.70
CA PHE A 99 2.81 -1.27 1.44
C PHE A 99 4.28 -1.66 1.65
N GLU A 100 4.95 -1.03 2.60
CA GLU A 100 6.34 -1.36 2.95
C GLU A 100 6.48 -2.79 3.46
N THR A 101 5.53 -3.25 4.26
CA THR A 101 5.50 -4.64 4.74
C THR A 101 5.35 -5.62 3.60
N ILE A 102 4.44 -5.36 2.66
CA ILE A 102 4.23 -6.20 1.46
C ILE A 102 5.52 -6.30 0.65
N VAL A 103 6.12 -5.17 0.30
CA VAL A 103 7.33 -5.15 -0.55
C VAL A 103 8.51 -5.80 0.15
N ARG A 104 8.69 -5.58 1.45
CA ARG A 104 9.73 -6.23 2.23
C ARG A 104 9.57 -7.76 2.24
N ASP A 105 8.38 -8.26 2.43
CA ASP A 105 8.11 -9.70 2.46
C ASP A 105 8.29 -10.33 1.08
N VAL A 106 7.88 -9.66 0.01
CA VAL A 106 8.14 -10.08 -1.37
C VAL A 106 9.64 -10.15 -1.63
N ASN A 107 10.40 -9.12 -1.27
CA ASN A 107 11.85 -9.10 -1.42
C ASN A 107 12.52 -10.25 -0.68
N LYS A 108 12.09 -10.52 0.55
CA LYS A 108 12.61 -11.62 1.37
C LYS A 108 12.35 -12.98 0.73
N ALA A 109 11.14 -13.18 0.20
CA ALA A 109 10.75 -14.45 -0.42
C ALA A 109 11.43 -14.71 -1.76
N LEU A 110 11.64 -13.67 -2.58
CA LEU A 110 12.15 -13.79 -3.95
C LEU A 110 13.64 -13.40 -4.08
N GLY A 111 14.28 -12.93 -3.02
CA GLY A 111 15.67 -12.47 -3.05
C GLY A 111 15.86 -11.21 -3.90
N THR A 112 14.91 -10.30 -3.90
CA THR A 112 14.88 -9.10 -4.74
C THR A 112 15.07 -7.82 -3.92
N LYS A 113 15.17 -6.67 -4.61
CA LYS A 113 15.40 -5.34 -4.00
C LYS A 113 14.42 -4.30 -4.55
N VAL A 114 13.16 -4.66 -4.64
CA VAL A 114 12.09 -3.73 -5.03
C VAL A 114 11.92 -2.67 -3.95
N ARG A 115 11.68 -1.44 -4.36
CA ARG A 115 11.38 -0.30 -3.48
C ARG A 115 9.99 0.24 -3.79
N ILE A 116 9.39 0.88 -2.79
CA ILE A 116 8.12 1.57 -2.90
C ILE A 116 8.16 2.88 -2.13
N GLU A 117 7.57 3.93 -2.69
CA GLU A 117 7.40 5.23 -2.02
C GLU A 117 6.07 5.86 -2.41
N THR A 118 5.52 6.67 -1.53
CA THR A 118 4.37 7.51 -1.82
C THR A 118 4.84 8.82 -2.43
N THR A 119 4.44 9.10 -3.68
CA THR A 119 4.80 10.31 -4.42
C THR A 119 3.74 11.39 -4.33
N GLU A 120 2.47 11.01 -4.12
CA GLU A 120 1.33 11.91 -3.91
C GLU A 120 0.36 11.23 -2.95
N SER A 121 -0.29 11.98 -2.07
CA SER A 121 -1.29 11.43 -1.16
C SER A 121 -2.48 12.35 -0.94
N LEU A 122 -3.68 11.77 -0.87
CA LEU A 122 -4.92 12.45 -0.55
C LEU A 122 -4.88 13.10 0.85
N PRO A 123 -4.40 12.40 1.91
CA PRO A 123 -4.28 13.01 3.24
C PRO A 123 -3.36 14.23 3.29
N ALA A 124 -2.37 14.32 2.40
CA ALA A 124 -1.47 15.47 2.29
C ALA A 124 -2.00 16.58 1.37
N GLY A 125 -3.24 16.48 0.88
CA GLY A 125 -3.88 17.48 0.02
C GLY A 125 -3.68 17.25 -1.48
N GLY A 126 -3.11 16.11 -1.88
CA GLY A 126 -3.00 15.71 -3.28
C GLY A 126 -4.35 15.30 -3.88
N SER A 127 -4.40 15.16 -5.19
CA SER A 127 -5.60 14.72 -5.93
C SER A 127 -5.72 13.19 -6.01
N THR A 128 -4.65 12.47 -5.73
CA THR A 128 -4.59 10.99 -5.72
C THR A 128 -3.71 10.50 -4.59
N CYS A 129 -3.78 9.18 -4.31
CA CYS A 129 -2.71 8.46 -3.62
C CYS A 129 -1.94 7.68 -4.67
N THR A 130 -0.71 8.07 -4.95
CA THR A 130 0.15 7.47 -5.97
C THR A 130 1.41 6.94 -5.33
N ARG A 131 1.75 5.69 -5.66
CA ARG A 131 2.97 5.03 -5.19
C ARG A 131 3.82 4.62 -6.37
N ARG A 132 5.09 4.95 -6.26
CA ARG A 132 6.14 4.51 -7.17
C ARG A 132 6.73 3.19 -6.68
N ILE A 133 6.88 2.24 -7.59
CA ILE A 133 7.47 0.93 -7.33
C ILE A 133 8.59 0.75 -8.34
N TRP A 134 9.82 0.47 -7.86
CA TRP A 134 10.97 0.38 -8.76
C TRP A 134 12.05 -0.55 -8.24
N VAL A 135 12.97 -0.90 -9.13
CA VAL A 135 14.24 -1.59 -8.86
C VAL A 135 15.37 -0.74 -9.43
N GLU A 136 16.43 -0.57 -8.67
CA GLU A 136 17.65 0.11 -9.14
C GLU A 136 18.50 -0.79 -10.04
#